data_460062cecd8916066aa45ccbf0183cf8
#
_entry.id   460062cecd8916066aa45ccbf0183cf8
#
_cell.length_a   1.000
_cell.length_b   1.000
_cell.length_c   1.000
_cell.angle_alpha   90.00
_cell.angle_beta   90.00
_cell.angle_gamma   90.00
#
_symmetry.space_group_name_H-M   'P 1'
#
loop_
_entity.id
_entity.type
_entity.pdbx_description
1 polymer ?
#
loop_
_entity_poly.entity_id
_entity_poly.type
_entity_poly.pdbx_seq_one_letter_code
_entity_poly.pdbx_strand_id
1 'polypeptide(L)'
;MQAGAPFVLVSHNVVECMDAALPASLSPAVHEVLRETLGFDGIVITDDLAMDAVKQYANGEAAVLAVLAGNDMLITSDYQNDISAVLAAVADGRIAESDIDAHVLRILRYKQAQGWIE
;
A
#
# COMPACT_ATOMS: atom_id res chain seq x y z
N MET A 1 6.11 15.58 -4.28
CA MET A 1 5.04 16.60 -4.20
C MET A 1 5.57 17.84 -3.47
N GLN A 2 5.30 19.01 -4.03
CA GLN A 2 5.84 20.26 -3.50
C GLN A 2 5.27 20.64 -2.14
N ALA A 3 4.07 20.16 -1.81
CA ALA A 3 3.43 20.47 -0.53
C ALA A 3 4.11 19.81 0.68
N GLY A 4 5.01 18.84 0.46
CA GLY A 4 5.73 18.19 1.54
C GLY A 4 4.90 17.28 2.43
N ALA A 5 3.76 16.80 1.95
CA ALA A 5 2.93 15.87 2.72
C ALA A 5 3.70 14.59 3.05
N PRO A 6 3.73 14.15 4.33
CA PRO A 6 4.46 12.93 4.69
C PRO A 6 3.71 11.65 4.34
N PHE A 7 2.37 11.73 4.21
CA PHE A 7 1.50 10.59 3.92
C PHE A 7 0.59 10.90 2.74
N VAL A 8 0.30 9.88 1.95
CA VAL A 8 -0.75 9.92 0.93
C VAL A 8 -1.68 8.74 1.17
N LEU A 9 -2.96 9.02 1.36
CA LEU A 9 -4.01 8.01 1.46
C LEU A 9 -4.51 7.70 0.05
N VAL A 10 -4.47 6.44 -0.33
CA VAL A 10 -4.96 5.97 -1.63
C VAL A 10 -6.31 5.28 -1.43
N SER A 11 -7.33 5.79 -2.10
CA SER A 11 -8.70 5.31 -1.97
C SER A 11 -8.96 4.06 -2.81
N HIS A 12 -10.16 3.47 -2.62
CA HIS A 12 -10.60 2.30 -3.39
C HIS A 12 -11.36 2.69 -4.67
N ASN A 13 -11.14 3.91 -5.17
CA ASN A 13 -11.75 4.37 -6.42
C ASN A 13 -10.94 3.86 -7.62
N VAL A 14 -11.66 3.47 -8.67
CA VAL A 14 -11.04 3.15 -9.96
C VAL A 14 -10.79 4.46 -10.71
N VAL A 15 -9.55 4.75 -11.03
CA VAL A 15 -9.14 5.93 -11.80
C VAL A 15 -8.86 5.47 -13.22
N GLU A 16 -9.84 5.59 -14.10
CA GLU A 16 -9.82 4.96 -15.43
C GLU A 16 -8.64 5.40 -16.30
N CYS A 17 -8.19 6.64 -16.16
CA CYS A 17 -7.06 7.13 -16.95
C CYS A 17 -5.70 6.57 -16.48
N MET A 18 -5.65 5.96 -15.31
CA MET A 18 -4.43 5.34 -14.78
C MET A 18 -4.52 3.82 -14.79
N ASP A 19 -5.66 3.28 -14.31
CA ASP A 19 -5.91 1.84 -14.28
C ASP A 19 -7.41 1.61 -14.27
N ALA A 20 -7.96 1.12 -15.38
CA ALA A 20 -9.39 0.86 -15.51
C ALA A 20 -9.82 -0.46 -14.88
N ALA A 21 -8.88 -1.32 -14.49
CA ALA A 21 -9.17 -2.68 -13.99
C ALA A 21 -9.20 -2.77 -12.47
N LEU A 22 -8.38 -1.97 -11.77
CA LEU A 22 -8.20 -2.07 -10.33
C LEU A 22 -8.46 -0.74 -9.63
N PRO A 23 -8.98 -0.75 -8.39
CA PRO A 23 -9.05 0.47 -7.59
C PRO A 23 -7.63 0.97 -7.30
N ALA A 24 -7.50 2.28 -7.08
CA ALA A 24 -6.20 2.93 -6.90
C ALA A 24 -5.36 2.27 -5.80
N SER A 25 -5.99 1.87 -4.69
CA SER A 25 -5.29 1.23 -3.56
C SER A 25 -4.66 -0.12 -3.92
N LEU A 26 -5.16 -0.80 -4.94
CA LEU A 26 -4.68 -2.12 -5.39
C LEU A 26 -3.91 -2.05 -6.70
N SER A 27 -3.70 -0.86 -7.25
CA SER A 27 -3.12 -0.68 -8.58
C SER A 27 -1.63 -0.34 -8.52
N PRO A 28 -0.74 -1.21 -9.03
CA PRO A 28 0.66 -0.84 -9.20
C PRO A 28 0.85 0.36 -10.11
N ALA A 29 0.01 0.51 -11.15
CA ALA A 29 0.10 1.63 -12.10
C ALA A 29 -0.13 2.98 -11.42
N VAL A 30 -1.12 3.07 -10.52
CA VAL A 30 -1.39 4.30 -9.77
C VAL A 30 -0.21 4.64 -8.84
N HIS A 31 0.34 3.64 -8.16
CA HIS A 31 1.48 3.86 -7.27
C HIS A 31 2.74 4.26 -8.04
N GLU A 32 2.93 3.73 -9.24
CA GLU A 32 4.03 4.13 -10.10
C GLU A 32 3.92 5.60 -10.49
N VAL A 33 2.73 6.08 -10.85
CA VAL A 33 2.50 7.51 -11.12
C VAL A 33 2.90 8.35 -9.90
N LEU A 34 2.47 7.95 -8.72
CA LEU A 34 2.76 8.67 -7.49
C LEU A 34 4.27 8.72 -7.20
N ARG A 35 4.96 7.57 -7.31
CA ARG A 35 6.39 7.46 -6.99
C ARG A 35 7.29 8.07 -8.06
N GLU A 36 7.04 7.72 -9.33
CA GLU A 36 7.95 8.06 -10.44
C GLU A 36 7.59 9.41 -11.08
N THR A 37 6.32 9.59 -11.43
CA THR A 37 5.90 10.80 -12.14
C THR A 37 5.81 12.01 -11.21
N LEU A 38 5.23 11.84 -10.02
CA LEU A 38 5.08 12.92 -9.05
C LEU A 38 6.24 13.01 -8.06
N GLY A 39 7.11 11.99 -8.03
CA GLY A 39 8.30 12.00 -7.18
C GLY A 39 8.01 11.92 -5.67
N PHE A 40 6.87 11.37 -5.29
CA PHE A 40 6.53 11.23 -3.87
C PHE A 40 7.34 10.11 -3.22
N ASP A 41 8.09 10.42 -2.18
CA ASP A 41 8.94 9.46 -1.46
C ASP A 41 8.51 9.18 -0.02
N GLY A 42 7.36 9.71 0.39
CA GLY A 42 6.79 9.48 1.72
C GLY A 42 6.01 8.17 1.83
N ILE A 43 5.19 8.06 2.87
CA ILE A 43 4.42 6.87 3.18
C ILE A 43 3.10 6.89 2.39
N VAL A 44 2.81 5.77 1.72
CA VAL A 44 1.53 5.54 1.06
C VAL A 44 0.71 4.58 1.90
N ILE A 45 -0.51 4.98 2.24
CA ILE A 45 -1.42 4.21 3.09
C ILE A 45 -2.75 3.98 2.36
N THR A 46 -3.35 2.79 2.54
CA THR A 46 -4.66 2.49 1.95
C THR A 46 -5.80 3.03 2.79
N ASP A 47 -6.99 3.13 2.20
CA ASP A 47 -8.24 3.17 2.94
C ASP A 47 -8.57 1.76 3.48
N ASP A 48 -9.62 1.61 4.30
CA ASP A 48 -9.92 0.35 4.96
C ASP A 48 -10.15 -0.79 3.95
N LEU A 49 -9.33 -1.84 4.04
CA LEU A 49 -9.38 -2.99 3.13
C LEU A 49 -10.61 -3.89 3.35
N ALA A 50 -11.35 -3.69 4.44
CA ALA A 50 -12.59 -4.42 4.69
C ALA A 50 -13.80 -3.81 3.97
N MET A 51 -13.64 -2.67 3.29
CA MET A 51 -14.71 -2.05 2.52
C MET A 51 -15.12 -2.91 1.33
N ASP A 52 -16.43 -2.96 1.05
CA ASP A 52 -16.98 -3.73 -0.07
C ASP A 52 -16.43 -3.28 -1.42
N ALA A 53 -16.12 -2.00 -1.55
CA ALA A 53 -15.56 -1.45 -2.79
C ALA A 53 -14.26 -2.13 -3.22
N VAL A 54 -13.50 -2.69 -2.29
CA VAL A 54 -12.23 -3.37 -2.61
C VAL A 54 -12.39 -4.88 -2.67
N LYS A 55 -13.33 -5.46 -1.90
CA LYS A 55 -13.50 -6.92 -1.81
C LYS A 55 -13.82 -7.58 -3.15
N GLN A 56 -14.62 -6.91 -3.98
CA GLN A 56 -15.01 -7.44 -5.29
C GLN A 56 -13.82 -7.58 -6.26
N TYR A 57 -12.73 -6.87 -6.03
CA TYR A 57 -11.54 -6.93 -6.89
C TYR A 57 -10.46 -7.87 -6.35
N ALA A 58 -10.56 -8.30 -5.11
CA ALA A 58 -9.43 -8.89 -4.40
C ALA A 58 -9.57 -10.38 -4.10
N ASN A 59 -10.76 -10.98 -4.25
CA ASN A 59 -11.01 -12.40 -3.96
C ASN A 59 -10.45 -12.84 -2.60
N GLY A 60 -10.60 -12.00 -1.57
CA GLY A 60 -10.09 -12.30 -0.24
C GLY A 60 -8.60 -12.03 -0.04
N GLU A 61 -7.91 -11.49 -1.03
CA GLU A 61 -6.48 -11.21 -0.96
C GLU A 61 -6.17 -9.71 -1.04
N ALA A 62 -7.05 -8.86 -0.53
CA ALA A 62 -6.89 -7.40 -0.60
C ALA A 62 -5.56 -6.93 -0.03
N ALA A 63 -5.17 -7.45 1.14
CA ALA A 63 -3.91 -7.06 1.78
C ALA A 63 -2.70 -7.43 0.92
N VAL A 64 -2.70 -8.61 0.32
CA VAL A 64 -1.61 -9.06 -0.56
C VAL A 64 -1.51 -8.14 -1.78
N LEU A 65 -2.64 -7.87 -2.43
CA LEU A 65 -2.67 -7.00 -3.60
C LEU A 65 -2.25 -5.56 -3.25
N ALA A 66 -2.65 -5.07 -2.08
CA ALA A 66 -2.28 -3.73 -1.62
C ALA A 66 -0.76 -3.60 -1.38
N VAL A 67 -0.14 -4.61 -0.79
CA VAL A 67 1.31 -4.64 -0.60
C VAL A 67 2.02 -4.70 -1.95
N LEU A 68 1.56 -5.56 -2.84
CA LEU A 68 2.16 -5.70 -4.18
C LEU A 68 1.99 -4.42 -5.02
N ALA A 69 0.91 -3.66 -4.79
CA ALA A 69 0.70 -2.39 -5.48
C ALA A 69 1.70 -1.31 -5.06
N GLY A 70 2.24 -1.39 -3.85
CA GLY A 70 3.24 -0.43 -3.37
C GLY A 70 2.83 0.39 -2.15
N ASN A 71 1.76 0.00 -1.45
CA ASN A 71 1.38 0.65 -0.19
C ASN A 71 2.35 0.27 0.92
N ASP A 72 2.74 1.25 1.73
CA ASP A 72 3.63 1.03 2.87
C ASP A 72 2.88 0.65 4.13
N MET A 73 1.66 1.16 4.29
CA MET A 73 0.80 0.88 5.43
C MET A 73 -0.61 0.55 4.93
N LEU A 74 -1.29 -0.31 5.66
CA LEU A 74 -2.65 -0.74 5.32
C LEU A 74 -3.58 -0.41 6.47
N ILE A 75 -4.76 0.16 6.17
CA ILE A 75 -5.84 0.31 7.13
C ILE A 75 -6.76 -0.90 6.97
N THR A 76 -7.04 -1.61 8.05
CA THR A 76 -7.93 -2.76 8.00
C THR A 76 -8.64 -2.96 9.34
N SER A 77 -9.90 -3.36 9.27
CA SER A 77 -10.68 -3.81 10.43
C SER A 77 -10.59 -5.33 10.63
N ASP A 78 -9.96 -6.06 9.70
CA ASP A 78 -9.78 -7.52 9.76
C ASP A 78 -8.29 -7.85 9.76
N TYR A 79 -7.56 -7.27 10.72
CA TYR A 79 -6.10 -7.33 10.72
C TYR A 79 -5.55 -8.75 10.88
N GLN A 80 -6.25 -9.64 11.60
CA GLN A 80 -5.78 -11.01 11.82
C GLN A 80 -5.68 -11.79 10.50
N ASN A 81 -6.73 -11.74 9.70
CA ASN A 81 -6.75 -12.40 8.39
C ASN A 81 -5.79 -11.75 7.42
N ASP A 82 -5.71 -10.41 7.43
CA ASP A 82 -4.84 -9.67 6.51
C ASP A 82 -3.36 -9.92 6.81
N ILE A 83 -2.96 -9.93 8.08
CA ILE A 83 -1.58 -10.25 8.47
C ILE A 83 -1.24 -11.68 8.06
N SER A 84 -2.12 -12.63 8.32
CA SER A 84 -1.91 -14.03 7.94
C SER A 84 -1.76 -14.19 6.43
N ALA A 85 -2.58 -13.48 5.65
CA ALA A 85 -2.52 -13.52 4.18
C ALA A 85 -1.19 -12.97 3.66
N VAL A 86 -0.71 -11.86 4.22
CA VAL A 86 0.57 -11.26 3.81
C VAL A 86 1.74 -12.18 4.17
N LEU A 87 1.73 -12.76 5.37
CA LEU A 87 2.78 -13.70 5.79
C LEU A 87 2.81 -14.94 4.89
N ALA A 88 1.65 -15.48 4.53
CA ALA A 88 1.55 -16.61 3.62
C ALA A 88 2.09 -16.25 2.24
N ALA A 89 1.79 -15.05 1.74
CA ALA A 89 2.28 -14.60 0.44
C ALA A 89 3.81 -14.43 0.42
N VAL A 90 4.41 -13.99 1.52
CA VAL A 90 5.87 -13.92 1.65
C VAL A 90 6.46 -15.33 1.66
N ALA A 91 5.86 -16.25 2.40
CA ALA A 91 6.32 -17.65 2.46
C ALA A 91 6.22 -18.35 1.11
N ASP A 92 5.18 -18.03 0.32
CA ASP A 92 4.97 -18.60 -1.02
C ASP A 92 5.83 -17.95 -2.11
N GLY A 93 6.52 -16.85 -1.80
CA GLY A 93 7.30 -16.09 -2.76
C GLY A 93 6.51 -15.14 -3.64
N ARG A 94 5.21 -14.94 -3.37
CA ARG A 94 4.39 -13.95 -4.11
C ARG A 94 4.76 -12.51 -3.75
N ILE A 95 5.18 -12.28 -2.50
CA ILE A 95 5.72 -11.01 -2.05
C ILE A 95 7.19 -11.24 -1.71
N ALA A 96 8.07 -10.45 -2.31
CA ALA A 96 9.49 -10.52 -2.00
C ALA A 96 9.76 -9.91 -0.61
N GLU A 97 10.57 -10.57 0.19
CA GLU A 97 10.95 -10.07 1.52
C GLU A 97 11.62 -8.69 1.41
N SER A 98 12.40 -8.46 0.35
CA SER A 98 13.02 -7.16 0.09
C SER A 98 12.01 -6.04 -0.10
N ASP A 99 10.82 -6.33 -0.64
CA ASP A 99 9.76 -5.34 -0.77
C ASP A 99 9.18 -4.96 0.59
N ILE A 100 8.98 -5.95 1.46
CA ILE A 100 8.55 -5.71 2.85
C ILE A 100 9.59 -4.86 3.58
N ASP A 101 10.87 -5.18 3.43
CA ASP A 101 11.95 -4.41 4.04
C ASP A 101 11.95 -2.97 3.58
N ALA A 102 11.70 -2.72 2.29
CA ALA A 102 11.62 -1.37 1.74
C ALA A 102 10.45 -0.58 2.34
N HIS A 103 9.28 -1.21 2.49
CA HIS A 103 8.12 -0.56 3.11
C HIS A 103 8.40 -0.22 4.59
N VAL A 104 8.95 -1.16 5.34
CA VAL A 104 9.30 -0.97 6.75
C VAL A 104 10.35 0.13 6.90
N LEU A 105 11.36 0.15 6.06
CA LEU A 105 12.42 1.16 6.10
C LEU A 105 11.85 2.56 5.88
N ARG A 106 10.90 2.73 4.95
CA ARG A 106 10.26 4.02 4.69
C ARG A 106 9.49 4.51 5.92
N ILE A 107 8.78 3.60 6.60
CA ILE A 107 8.07 3.90 7.85
C ILE A 107 9.05 4.30 8.95
N LEU A 108 10.13 3.55 9.12
CA LEU A 108 11.15 3.81 10.15
C LEU A 108 11.86 5.15 9.92
N ARG A 109 12.16 5.50 8.66
CA ARG A 109 12.76 6.79 8.33
C ARG A 109 11.86 7.95 8.70
N TYR A 110 10.55 7.81 8.47
CA TYR A 110 9.59 8.84 8.88
C TYR A 110 9.57 8.99 10.41
N LYS A 111 9.50 7.89 11.15
CA LYS A 111 9.51 7.93 12.61
C LYS A 111 10.80 8.54 13.17
N GLN A 112 11.92 8.23 12.56
CA GLN A 112 13.21 8.80 12.95
C GLN A 112 13.24 10.31 12.71
N ALA A 113 12.73 10.76 11.55
CA ALA A 113 12.68 12.19 11.22
C ALA A 113 11.78 12.96 12.19
N GLN A 114 10.75 12.32 12.77
CA GLN A 114 9.88 12.93 13.77
C GLN A 114 10.46 12.86 15.19
N GLY A 115 11.59 12.18 15.37
CA GLY A 115 12.19 12.02 16.70
C GLY A 115 11.51 10.96 17.57
N TRP A 116 10.67 10.10 17.02
CA TRP A 116 9.94 9.06 17.76
C TRP A 116 10.81 7.83 18.03
N ILE A 117 11.83 7.62 17.20
CA ILE A 117 12.82 6.54 17.36
C ILE A 117 14.22 7.11 17.07
N GLU A 118 15.25 6.38 17.49
CA GLU A 118 16.65 6.78 17.29
C GLU A 118 17.23 6.30 15.94
#